data_ee6f91b22182f44a199c5e5345120d1d
#
_entry.id   ee6f91b22182f44a199c5e5345120d1d
#
_cell.length_a   1.000
_cell.length_b   1.000
_cell.length_c   1.000
_cell.angle_alpha   90.00
_cell.angle_beta   90.00
_cell.angle_gamma   90.00
#
_symmetry.space_group_name_H-M   'P 1'
#
loop_
_entity.id
_entity.type
_entity.pdbx_description
1 polymer ?
#
loop_
_entity_poly.entity_id
_entity_poly.type
_entity_poly.pdbx_seq_one_letter_code
_entity_poly.pdbx_strand_id
1 'polypeptide(L)'
;MKREKGIRIILAILGIILVGTGVAFNAAAALGNDPVGIVYDGIRSALNLSSEQLGMASNIVNIVLVVIIFFWERHYVNIGTFIYIIPYGFVVDLGGKLYHMLFRVQTLPVQIAGAAIGCFLLYMGVAMYITADVGLDPFTGFVMTIRDKVNKQFRVVKVCFDIC
;
A
#
# COMPACT_ATOMS: atom_id res chain seq x y z
N MET A 1 2.73 1.10 -29.40
CA MET A 1 3.63 0.39 -28.44
C MET A 1 4.33 1.32 -27.43
N LYS A 2 5.21 2.28 -27.83
CA LYS A 2 5.90 3.16 -26.85
C LYS A 2 4.95 4.11 -26.08
N ARG A 3 3.93 4.67 -26.74
CA ARG A 3 2.94 5.58 -26.14
C ARG A 3 2.05 4.87 -25.11
N GLU A 4 1.66 3.64 -25.36
CA GLU A 4 0.85 2.83 -24.44
C GLU A 4 1.62 2.46 -23.16
N LYS A 5 2.91 2.12 -23.29
CA LYS A 5 3.77 1.87 -22.12
C LYS A 5 3.94 3.12 -21.26
N GLY A 6 4.07 4.30 -21.87
CA GLY A 6 4.14 5.57 -21.13
C GLY A 6 2.85 5.85 -20.33
N ILE A 7 1.68 5.65 -20.93
CA ILE A 7 0.40 5.82 -20.26
C ILE A 7 0.25 4.85 -19.07
N ARG A 8 0.62 3.60 -19.23
CA ARG A 8 0.59 2.59 -18.16
C ARG A 8 1.49 2.99 -16.97
N ILE A 9 2.70 3.48 -17.24
CA ILE A 9 3.60 3.95 -16.17
C ILE A 9 3.01 5.16 -15.44
N ILE A 10 2.43 6.13 -16.17
CA ILE A 10 1.78 7.29 -15.56
C ILE A 10 0.60 6.85 -14.69
N LEU A 11 -0.24 5.93 -15.18
CA LEU A 11 -1.36 5.38 -14.41
C LEU A 11 -0.86 4.65 -13.15
N ALA A 12 0.23 3.89 -13.25
CA ALA A 12 0.83 3.21 -12.10
C ALA A 12 1.31 4.22 -11.05
N ILE A 13 2.03 5.27 -11.46
CA ILE A 13 2.53 6.31 -10.55
C ILE A 13 1.36 7.05 -9.88
N LEU A 14 0.34 7.45 -10.62
CA LEU A 14 -0.87 8.06 -10.06
C LEU A 14 -1.57 7.11 -9.08
N GLY A 15 -1.68 5.83 -9.44
CA GLY A 15 -2.21 4.81 -8.56
C GLY A 15 -1.43 4.72 -7.24
N ILE A 16 -0.10 4.70 -7.28
CA ILE A 16 0.76 4.65 -6.09
C ILE A 16 0.56 5.90 -5.21
N ILE A 17 0.46 7.08 -5.80
CA ILE A 17 0.21 8.33 -5.08
C ILE A 17 -1.13 8.26 -4.34
N LEU A 18 -2.17 7.77 -5.00
CA LEU A 18 -3.50 7.64 -4.39
C LEU A 18 -3.51 6.58 -3.28
N VAL A 19 -2.88 5.41 -3.50
CA VAL A 19 -2.77 4.35 -2.49
C VAL A 19 -2.02 4.86 -1.25
N GLY A 20 -0.84 5.43 -1.42
CA GLY A 20 -0.02 5.92 -0.31
C GLY A 20 -0.72 7.04 0.48
N THR A 21 -1.37 7.97 -0.21
CA THR A 21 -2.17 9.02 0.44
C THR A 21 -3.38 8.44 1.18
N GLY A 22 -4.07 7.46 0.58
CA GLY A 22 -5.21 6.78 1.19
C GLY A 22 -4.85 6.02 2.46
N VAL A 23 -3.75 5.26 2.43
CA VAL A 23 -3.21 4.56 3.62
C VAL A 23 -2.85 5.55 4.72
N ALA A 24 -2.18 6.65 4.37
CA ALA A 24 -1.82 7.69 5.34
C ALA A 24 -3.04 8.36 5.98
N PHE A 25 -4.10 8.62 5.20
CA PHE A 25 -5.34 9.19 5.70
C PHE A 25 -6.07 8.24 6.66
N ASN A 26 -6.15 6.95 6.33
CA ASN A 26 -6.74 5.94 7.20
C ASN A 26 -5.97 5.83 8.52
N ALA A 27 -4.65 5.77 8.47
CA ALA A 27 -3.81 5.72 9.66
C ALA A 27 -3.96 6.98 10.54
N ALA A 28 -3.96 8.17 9.92
CA ALA A 28 -4.08 9.45 10.63
C ALA A 28 -5.48 9.71 11.19
N ALA A 29 -6.53 9.14 10.58
CA ALA A 29 -7.90 9.20 11.09
C ALA A 29 -8.10 8.40 12.39
N ALA A 30 -7.21 7.44 12.69
CA ALA A 30 -7.20 6.65 13.94
C ALA A 30 -8.54 5.91 14.24
N LEU A 31 -9.31 5.54 13.20
CA LEU A 31 -10.52 4.73 13.33
C LEU A 31 -10.29 3.26 12.98
N GLY A 32 -9.06 2.88 12.74
CA GLY A 32 -8.65 1.57 12.25
C GLY A 32 -8.00 1.67 10.86
N ASN A 33 -7.39 0.59 10.44
CA ASN A 33 -6.66 0.53 9.18
C ASN A 33 -7.08 -0.72 8.39
N ASP A 34 -6.76 -0.73 7.10
CA ASP A 34 -6.83 -1.96 6.31
C ASP A 34 -5.78 -2.98 6.81
N PRO A 35 -5.91 -4.28 6.50
CA PRO A 35 -4.99 -5.31 7.01
C PRO A 35 -3.51 -5.01 6.72
N VAL A 36 -3.20 -4.45 5.56
CA VAL A 36 -1.83 -4.05 5.19
C VAL A 36 -1.35 -2.87 6.03
N GLY A 37 -2.21 -1.87 6.22
CA GLY A 37 -1.93 -0.70 7.06
C GLY A 37 -1.71 -1.07 8.53
N ILE A 38 -2.40 -2.09 9.05
CA ILE A 38 -2.18 -2.62 10.41
C ILE A 38 -0.76 -3.19 10.55
N VAL A 39 -0.27 -3.92 9.54
CA VAL A 39 1.10 -4.45 9.55
C VAL A 39 2.11 -3.31 9.56
N TYR A 40 1.91 -2.27 8.73
CA TYR A 40 2.78 -1.10 8.72
C TYR A 40 2.81 -0.39 10.07
N ASP A 41 1.65 -0.17 10.67
CA ASP A 41 1.54 0.50 11.96
C ASP A 41 2.11 -0.35 13.10
N GLY A 42 1.96 -1.66 13.04
CA GLY A 42 2.58 -2.61 13.96
C GLY A 42 4.11 -2.53 13.94
N ILE A 43 4.71 -2.55 12.75
CA ILE A 43 6.17 -2.40 12.60
C ILE A 43 6.64 -1.00 13.01
N ARG A 44 5.89 0.05 12.67
CA ARG A 44 6.16 1.42 13.12
C ARG A 44 6.24 1.48 14.65
N SER A 45 5.25 0.89 15.33
CA SER A 45 5.19 0.87 16.79
C SER A 45 6.30 0.01 17.41
N ALA A 46 6.60 -1.15 16.85
CA ALA A 46 7.66 -2.03 17.32
C ALA A 46 9.06 -1.41 17.22
N LEU A 47 9.28 -0.58 16.20
CA LEU A 47 10.53 0.16 15.99
C LEU A 47 10.57 1.52 16.70
N ASN A 48 9.54 1.86 17.50
CA ASN A 48 9.40 3.16 18.16
C ASN A 48 9.51 4.36 17.21
N LEU A 49 9.04 4.22 15.97
CA LEU A 49 9.00 5.29 14.99
C LEU A 49 7.80 6.23 15.27
N SER A 50 7.97 7.51 14.95
CA SER A 50 6.89 8.49 15.08
C SER A 50 5.73 8.21 14.12
N SER A 51 4.56 8.81 14.40
CA SER A 51 3.38 8.70 13.51
C SER A 51 3.65 9.26 12.10
N GLU A 52 4.58 10.20 11.97
CA GLU A 52 4.99 10.78 10.69
C GLU A 52 5.94 9.88 9.87
N GLN A 53 6.41 8.77 10.46
CA GLN A 53 7.35 7.82 9.84
C GLN A 53 6.68 6.50 9.43
N LEU A 54 5.38 6.52 9.20
CA LEU A 54 4.62 5.35 8.72
C LEU A 54 5.15 4.86 7.37
N GLY A 55 5.53 5.79 6.49
CA GLY A 55 6.12 5.47 5.19
C GLY A 55 7.46 4.76 5.30
N MET A 56 8.29 5.12 6.29
CA MET A 56 9.53 4.39 6.57
C MET A 56 9.23 2.95 7.00
N ALA A 57 8.29 2.74 7.90
CA ALA A 57 7.87 1.41 8.33
C ALA A 57 7.30 0.59 7.16
N SER A 58 6.47 1.21 6.31
CA SER A 58 5.91 0.54 5.13
C SER A 58 6.99 0.12 4.12
N ASN A 59 8.02 0.94 3.91
CA ASN A 59 9.13 0.59 3.05
C ASN A 59 9.94 -0.60 3.60
N ILE A 60 10.19 -0.65 4.91
CA ILE A 60 10.86 -1.78 5.56
C ILE A 60 10.07 -3.07 5.31
N VAL A 61 8.76 -3.07 5.55
CA VAL A 61 7.89 -4.23 5.33
C VAL A 61 7.91 -4.64 3.86
N ASN A 62 7.75 -3.69 2.94
CA ASN A 62 7.74 -3.96 1.51
C ASN A 62 9.07 -4.55 1.02
N ILE A 63 10.20 -4.06 1.51
CA ILE A 63 11.52 -4.61 1.17
C ILE A 63 11.65 -6.05 1.68
N VAL A 64 11.24 -6.31 2.93
CA VAL A 64 11.25 -7.67 3.50
C VAL A 64 10.39 -8.62 2.67
N LEU A 65 9.18 -8.21 2.29
CA LEU A 65 8.30 -9.01 1.45
C LEU A 65 8.93 -9.31 0.08
N VAL A 66 9.54 -8.31 -0.56
CA VAL A 66 10.21 -8.51 -1.86
C VAL A 66 11.38 -9.46 -1.74
N VAL A 67 12.16 -9.38 -0.66
CA VAL A 67 13.25 -10.34 -0.41
C VAL A 67 12.70 -11.76 -0.28
N ILE A 68 11.62 -11.95 0.49
CA ILE A 68 10.97 -13.26 0.63
C ILE A 68 10.47 -13.77 -0.72
N ILE A 69 9.75 -12.94 -1.49
CA ILE A 69 9.22 -13.31 -2.81
C ILE A 69 10.37 -13.65 -3.75
N PHE A 70 11.46 -12.89 -3.73
CA PHE A 70 12.62 -13.13 -4.60
C PHE A 70 13.25 -14.50 -4.38
N PHE A 71 13.29 -15.00 -3.15
CA PHE A 71 13.80 -16.33 -2.86
C PHE A 71 12.81 -17.46 -3.15
N TRP A 72 11.50 -17.16 -3.11
CA TRP A 72 10.46 -18.17 -3.31
C TRP A 72 9.97 -18.26 -4.74
N GLU A 73 9.65 -17.10 -5.36
CA GLU A 73 9.05 -17.00 -6.70
C GLU A 73 9.50 -15.74 -7.42
N ARG A 74 10.71 -15.77 -7.96
CA ARG A 74 11.38 -14.63 -8.61
C ARG A 74 10.55 -13.93 -9.68
N HIS A 75 9.64 -14.65 -10.36
CA HIS A 75 8.89 -14.09 -11.48
C HIS A 75 7.89 -13.01 -11.06
N TYR A 76 7.52 -12.94 -9.78
CA TYR A 76 6.66 -11.87 -9.24
C TYR A 76 7.42 -10.60 -8.93
N VAL A 77 8.75 -10.66 -8.80
CA VAL A 77 9.59 -9.47 -8.62
C VAL A 77 10.02 -8.95 -9.98
N ASN A 78 9.47 -7.83 -10.37
CA ASN A 78 9.77 -7.18 -11.64
C ASN A 78 10.02 -5.68 -11.46
N ILE A 79 10.27 -4.95 -12.57
CA ILE A 79 10.53 -3.51 -12.54
C ILE A 79 9.38 -2.74 -11.88
N GLY A 80 8.13 -3.19 -12.07
CA GLY A 80 6.96 -2.56 -11.44
C GLY A 80 7.00 -2.60 -9.92
N THR A 81 7.51 -3.67 -9.32
CA THR A 81 7.67 -3.79 -7.87
C THR A 81 8.63 -2.71 -7.31
N PHE A 82 9.72 -2.42 -8.03
CA PHE A 82 10.64 -1.35 -7.63
C PHE A 82 10.04 0.04 -7.86
N ILE A 83 9.30 0.23 -8.96
CA ILE A 83 8.55 1.47 -9.22
C ILE A 83 7.53 1.75 -8.11
N TYR A 84 6.97 0.69 -7.50
CA TYR A 84 6.06 0.82 -6.37
C TYR A 84 6.79 1.24 -5.10
N ILE A 85 7.81 0.51 -4.67
CA ILE A 85 8.45 0.68 -3.36
C ILE A 85 9.13 2.04 -3.21
N ILE A 86 9.87 2.49 -4.24
CA ILE A 86 10.70 3.69 -4.13
C ILE A 86 9.88 4.94 -3.73
N PRO A 87 8.77 5.31 -4.42
CA PRO A 87 8.00 6.49 -4.06
C PRO A 87 6.99 6.24 -2.93
N TYR A 88 6.60 4.98 -2.68
CA TYR A 88 5.47 4.65 -1.81
C TYR A 88 5.61 5.20 -0.40
N GLY A 89 6.72 4.90 0.28
CA GLY A 89 6.93 5.37 1.65
C GLY A 89 6.98 6.89 1.76
N PHE A 90 7.62 7.56 0.78
CA PHE A 90 7.63 9.03 0.73
C PHE A 90 6.22 9.61 0.56
N VAL A 91 5.40 8.99 -0.28
CA VAL A 91 4.01 9.40 -0.50
C VAL A 91 3.16 9.19 0.77
N VAL A 92 3.37 8.08 1.49
CA VAL A 92 2.68 7.82 2.77
C VAL A 92 3.04 8.90 3.80
N ASP A 93 4.32 9.22 3.99
CA ASP A 93 4.74 10.25 4.95
C ASP A 93 4.21 11.64 4.56
N LEU A 94 4.23 11.97 3.26
CA LEU A 94 3.66 13.22 2.76
C LEU A 94 2.13 13.27 2.93
N GLY A 95 1.44 12.15 2.70
CA GLY A 95 0.01 12.00 2.92
C GLY A 95 -0.41 12.23 4.36
N GLY A 96 0.36 11.71 5.32
CA GLY A 96 0.14 11.96 6.76
C GLY A 96 0.25 13.43 7.12
N LYS A 97 1.27 14.12 6.61
CA LYS A 97 1.43 15.57 6.79
C LYS A 97 0.27 16.35 6.16
N LEU A 98 -0.15 15.95 4.97
CA LEU A 98 -1.28 16.56 4.28
C LEU A 98 -2.58 16.39 5.08
N TYR A 99 -2.81 15.20 5.66
CA TYR A 99 -3.97 14.96 6.52
C TYR A 99 -4.00 15.92 7.70
N HIS A 100 -2.91 16.03 8.46
CA HIS A 100 -2.83 16.92 9.62
C HIS A 100 -2.92 18.41 9.26
N MET A 101 -2.50 18.79 8.05
CA MET A 101 -2.66 20.15 7.55
C MET A 101 -4.12 20.47 7.20
N LEU A 102 -4.86 19.52 6.63
CA LEU A 102 -6.26 19.67 6.24
C LEU A 102 -7.21 19.54 7.43
N PHE A 103 -6.93 18.58 8.31
CA PHE A 103 -7.78 18.22 9.45
C PHE A 103 -7.10 18.57 10.78
N ARG A 104 -7.05 19.86 11.10
CA ARG A 104 -6.39 20.37 12.30
C ARG A 104 -7.06 19.96 13.61
N VAL A 105 -8.37 19.71 13.57
CA VAL A 105 -9.19 19.33 14.74
C VAL A 105 -9.61 17.89 14.58
N GLN A 106 -9.27 17.03 15.53
CA GLN A 106 -9.56 15.60 15.50
C GLN A 106 -10.87 15.32 16.27
N THR A 107 -12.01 15.67 15.67
CA THR A 107 -13.33 15.27 16.16
C THR A 107 -13.80 14.03 15.43
N LEU A 108 -14.68 13.22 16.06
CA LEU A 108 -15.19 12.00 15.47
C LEU A 108 -15.75 12.19 14.03
N PRO A 109 -16.56 13.24 13.75
CA PRO A 109 -17.03 13.47 12.37
C PRO A 109 -15.90 13.74 11.37
N VAL A 110 -14.86 14.46 11.80
CA VAL A 110 -13.68 14.76 10.96
C VAL A 110 -12.86 13.50 10.71
N GLN A 111 -12.68 12.65 11.72
CA GLN A 111 -12.03 11.35 11.57
C GLN A 111 -12.79 10.45 10.60
N ILE A 112 -14.12 10.37 10.72
CA ILE A 112 -14.97 9.60 9.78
C ILE A 112 -14.82 10.12 8.36
N ALA A 113 -14.86 11.44 8.16
CA ALA A 113 -14.67 12.03 6.84
C ALA A 113 -13.28 11.73 6.27
N GLY A 114 -12.23 11.86 7.11
CA GLY A 114 -10.85 11.55 6.74
C GLY A 114 -10.66 10.08 6.36
N ALA A 115 -11.22 9.15 7.14
CA ALA A 115 -11.19 7.72 6.84
C ALA A 115 -11.96 7.39 5.54
N ALA A 116 -13.13 7.98 5.32
CA ALA A 116 -13.91 7.78 4.10
C ALA A 116 -13.14 8.25 2.85
N ILE A 117 -12.51 9.42 2.92
CA ILE A 117 -11.65 9.94 1.85
C ILE A 117 -10.44 9.00 1.66
N GLY A 118 -9.81 8.55 2.76
CA GLY A 118 -8.69 7.63 2.73
C GLY A 118 -9.04 6.32 2.04
N CYS A 119 -10.17 5.70 2.39
CA CYS A 119 -10.68 4.49 1.74
C CYS A 119 -10.94 4.71 0.24
N PHE A 120 -11.58 5.81 -0.13
CA PHE A 120 -11.86 6.13 -1.53
C PHE A 120 -10.57 6.26 -2.36
N LEU A 121 -9.59 7.01 -1.84
CA LEU A 121 -8.29 7.18 -2.50
C LEU A 121 -7.52 5.85 -2.61
N LEU A 122 -7.52 5.06 -1.53
CA LEU A 122 -6.87 3.76 -1.49
C LEU A 122 -7.40 2.83 -2.59
N TYR A 123 -8.72 2.60 -2.61
CA TYR A 123 -9.30 1.65 -3.56
C TYR A 123 -9.27 2.15 -5.01
N MET A 124 -9.42 3.45 -5.23
CA MET A 124 -9.25 4.05 -6.55
C MET A 124 -7.80 3.89 -7.04
N GLY A 125 -6.83 4.14 -6.17
CA GLY A 125 -5.42 3.97 -6.48
C GLY A 125 -5.06 2.52 -6.79
N VAL A 126 -5.56 1.57 -6.01
CA VAL A 126 -5.38 0.11 -6.25
C VAL A 126 -5.96 -0.27 -7.62
N ALA A 127 -7.18 0.17 -7.95
CA ALA A 127 -7.79 -0.11 -9.24
C ALA A 127 -6.96 0.44 -10.41
N MET A 128 -6.44 1.67 -10.29
CA MET A 128 -5.58 2.27 -11.31
C MET A 128 -4.26 1.52 -11.46
N TYR A 129 -3.64 1.13 -10.35
CA TYR A 129 -2.37 0.40 -10.38
C TYR A 129 -2.52 -0.98 -11.03
N ILE A 130 -3.57 -1.73 -10.68
CA ILE A 130 -3.88 -3.03 -11.29
C ILE A 130 -4.15 -2.87 -12.78
N THR A 131 -4.92 -1.85 -13.19
CA THR A 131 -5.25 -1.59 -14.60
C THR A 131 -4.02 -1.21 -15.42
N ALA A 132 -3.02 -0.58 -14.78
CA ALA A 132 -1.77 -0.23 -15.44
C ALA A 132 -0.95 -1.46 -15.88
N ASP A 133 -1.12 -2.60 -15.21
CA ASP A 133 -0.47 -3.87 -15.54
C ASP A 133 1.06 -3.73 -15.72
N VAL A 134 1.70 -3.00 -14.81
CA VAL A 134 3.16 -2.72 -14.82
C VAL A 134 3.90 -3.71 -13.93
N GLY A 135 3.22 -4.30 -12.96
CA GLY A 135 3.75 -5.26 -12.00
C GLY A 135 2.85 -5.41 -10.78
N LEU A 136 3.29 -6.20 -9.81
CA LEU A 136 2.58 -6.42 -8.56
C LEU A 136 3.22 -5.61 -7.44
N ASP A 137 2.37 -5.06 -6.57
CA ASP A 137 2.82 -4.57 -5.27
C ASP A 137 3.31 -5.73 -4.38
N PRO A 138 4.19 -5.48 -3.40
CA PRO A 138 4.80 -6.54 -2.60
C PRO A 138 3.80 -7.45 -1.87
N PHE A 139 2.71 -6.89 -1.33
CA PHE A 139 1.69 -7.69 -0.65
C PHE A 139 0.92 -8.59 -1.62
N THR A 140 0.48 -8.05 -2.75
CA THR A 140 -0.18 -8.87 -3.79
C THR A 140 0.76 -9.93 -4.33
N GLY A 141 2.03 -9.58 -4.58
CA GLY A 141 3.06 -10.53 -4.98
C GLY A 141 3.24 -11.67 -3.98
N PHE A 142 3.26 -11.34 -2.67
CA PHE A 142 3.37 -12.33 -1.61
C PHE A 142 2.14 -13.26 -1.54
N VAL A 143 0.93 -12.71 -1.62
CA VAL A 143 -0.31 -13.49 -1.66
C VAL A 143 -0.35 -14.41 -2.89
N MET A 144 0.12 -13.93 -4.05
CA MET A 144 0.23 -14.74 -5.27
C MET A 144 1.22 -15.90 -5.10
N THR A 145 2.36 -15.65 -4.46
CA THR A 145 3.36 -16.67 -4.13
C THR A 145 2.76 -17.76 -3.23
N ILE A 146 1.99 -17.39 -2.20
CA ILE A 146 1.29 -18.35 -1.34
C ILE A 146 0.24 -19.11 -2.14
N ARG A 147 -0.56 -18.42 -2.96
CA ARG A 147 -1.57 -19.03 -3.82
C ARG A 147 -0.98 -20.17 -4.67
N ASP A 148 0.14 -19.93 -5.30
CA ASP A 148 0.78 -20.92 -6.19
C ASP A 148 1.30 -22.14 -5.40
N LYS A 149 1.81 -21.91 -4.18
CA LYS A 149 2.26 -23.02 -3.32
C LYS A 149 1.12 -23.86 -2.74
N VAL A 150 0.02 -23.22 -2.36
CA VAL A 150 -1.15 -23.90 -1.77
C VAL A 150 -2.11 -24.43 -2.85
N ASN A 151 -1.93 -24.01 -4.10
CA ASN A 151 -2.77 -24.37 -5.25
C ASN A 151 -4.27 -24.09 -5.01
N LYS A 152 -4.59 -22.93 -4.44
CA LYS A 152 -5.95 -22.46 -4.14
C LYS A 152 -6.29 -21.20 -4.96
N GLN A 153 -7.57 -20.84 -4.98
CA GLN A 153 -7.99 -19.60 -5.64
C GLN A 153 -7.44 -18.36 -4.92
N PHE A 154 -7.02 -17.34 -5.69
CA PHE A 154 -6.50 -16.08 -5.14
C PHE A 154 -7.41 -15.46 -4.08
N ARG A 155 -8.73 -15.44 -4.33
CA ARG A 155 -9.72 -14.89 -3.41
C ARG A 155 -9.67 -15.55 -2.03
N VAL A 156 -9.55 -16.88 -1.98
CA VAL A 156 -9.51 -17.63 -0.71
C VAL A 156 -8.22 -17.30 0.04
N VAL A 157 -7.08 -17.31 -0.66
CA VAL A 157 -5.78 -17.00 -0.04
C VAL A 157 -5.74 -15.57 0.46
N LYS A 158 -6.25 -14.61 -0.33
CA LYS A 158 -6.30 -13.19 0.05
C LYS A 158 -7.18 -12.98 1.29
N VAL A 159 -8.38 -13.56 1.34
CA VAL A 159 -9.27 -13.45 2.50
C VAL A 159 -8.63 -14.06 3.75
N CYS A 160 -8.03 -15.26 3.64
CA CYS A 160 -7.32 -15.85 4.79
C CYS A 160 -6.15 -14.98 5.25
N PHE A 161 -5.40 -14.40 4.31
CA PHE A 161 -4.29 -13.51 4.62
C PHE A 161 -4.73 -12.20 5.30
N ASP A 162 -5.87 -11.64 4.90
CA ASP A 162 -6.38 -10.39 5.47
C ASP A 162 -7.03 -10.58 6.87
N ILE A 163 -7.39 -11.83 7.24
CA ILE A 163 -7.98 -12.17 8.56
C ILE A 163 -6.90 -12.55 9.58
N CYS A 164 -5.75 -13.08 9.14
CA CYS A 164 -4.64 -13.48 10.02
C CYS A 164 -3.77 -12.33 10.44
#